data_297633f3d203aa164d262303069684e5
#
_entry.id   297633f3d203aa164d262303069684e5
#
_cell.length_a   1.000
_cell.length_b   1.000
_cell.length_c   1.000
_cell.angle_alpha   90.00
_cell.angle_beta   90.00
_cell.angle_gamma   90.00
#
_symmetry.space_group_name_H-M   'P 1'
#
loop_
_entity.id
_entity.type
_entity.pdbx_description
1 polymer ?
#
loop_
_entity_poly.entity_id
_entity_poly.type
_entity_poly.pdbx_seq_one_letter_code
_entity_poly.pdbx_strand_id
1 'polypeptide(L)'
;KYGKGRERRTELREFDSIEAAKVVVANAKLYVDREGGFFGIGNAMKKDEYVCDCSDIDEVIVFTQAGNYLVTKVSDKAFYAPGIQYIGVFKRNDERTIYNVLYRDGEKGPIMMKRCAIKGVTRDREYAITKGTPGSRILYMSVNPNGEAEVLKIMFKQRTRLKKAIVDLDFSKLAIKGRSSQGNLFSRYAIHKIQVKERGASTLAGQNIWFDEDVMRLNTDGRGRLLGEFQGDDKIIVFTSKGQYYTTGYDTGHHFPEDTIRVEKYAPDRIYSVAYYDADSRYYYLKRFAAEASDNRMQSFIDDSNPRSRMTALSADRYPQLEITYGGAHRTRPADLVDVEQFIGVKSHRAKGKRLTTYDVASLRFTEPLRPDPDETSAGNGNGEADGTANDLPDTPAPSPESGDQKNDASQNG
;
A
#
# COMPACT_ATOMS: atom_id res chain seq x y z
N LYS A 1 -10.20 3.65 56.12
CA LYS A 1 -9.09 2.73 55.92
C LYS A 1 -8.26 2.97 54.64
N TYR A 2 -8.62 3.96 53.83
CA TYR A 2 -7.94 4.29 52.58
C TYR A 2 -7.46 5.74 52.63
N GLY A 3 -6.48 6.00 53.49
CA GLY A 3 -5.90 7.33 53.71
C GLY A 3 -4.70 7.60 52.82
N LYS A 4 -4.20 8.85 52.90
CA LYS A 4 -3.00 9.35 52.22
C LYS A 4 -1.86 8.34 52.23
N GLY A 5 -1.27 8.08 51.01
CA GLY A 5 -0.16 7.13 50.84
C GLY A 5 -0.54 5.78 50.26
N ARG A 6 -1.82 5.54 49.93
CA ARG A 6 -2.30 4.34 49.22
C ARG A 6 -3.00 4.69 47.90
N GLU A 7 -2.38 5.49 47.12
CA GLU A 7 -2.85 5.80 45.78
C GLU A 7 -2.75 4.55 44.90
N ARG A 8 -3.81 4.31 44.12
CA ARG A 8 -3.81 3.20 43.17
C ARG A 8 -2.69 3.40 42.16
N ARG A 9 -1.78 2.46 42.07
CA ARG A 9 -0.73 2.41 41.04
C ARG A 9 -1.20 1.80 39.72
N THR A 10 -2.45 1.38 39.63
CA THR A 10 -3.02 0.74 38.44
C THR A 10 -3.94 1.74 37.74
N GLU A 11 -3.58 2.18 36.56
CA GLU A 11 -4.49 2.86 35.65
C GLU A 11 -5.45 1.85 35.04
N LEU A 12 -6.75 2.08 35.18
CA LEU A 12 -7.75 1.37 34.43
C LEU A 12 -7.85 2.07 33.08
N ARG A 13 -7.32 1.48 32.04
CA ARG A 13 -7.55 1.89 30.65
C ARG A 13 -8.74 1.11 30.12
N GLU A 14 -9.64 1.77 29.42
CA GLU A 14 -10.65 1.10 28.61
C GLU A 14 -9.90 0.28 27.54
N PHE A 15 -10.39 -0.95 27.29
CA PHE A 15 -9.92 -1.71 26.13
C PHE A 15 -10.32 -0.94 24.88
N ASP A 16 -9.36 -0.61 24.03
CA ASP A 16 -9.65 -0.09 22.69
C ASP A 16 -10.56 -1.10 21.97
N SER A 17 -11.69 -0.62 21.49
CA SER A 17 -12.58 -1.47 20.70
C SER A 17 -11.93 -1.75 19.35
N ILE A 18 -11.24 -2.87 19.26
CA ILE A 18 -10.62 -3.32 18.02
C ILE A 18 -11.74 -3.89 17.14
N GLU A 19 -11.96 -3.28 15.99
CA GLU A 19 -12.84 -3.88 14.98
C GLU A 19 -12.24 -5.22 14.55
N ALA A 20 -12.95 -6.32 14.78
CA ALA A 20 -12.47 -7.67 14.50
C ALA A 20 -11.97 -7.82 13.04
N ALA A 21 -12.63 -7.17 12.09
CA ALA A 21 -12.22 -7.17 10.68
C ALA A 21 -10.83 -6.58 10.41
N LYS A 22 -10.28 -5.77 11.32
CA LYS A 22 -8.94 -5.15 11.18
C LYS A 22 -7.80 -6.05 11.69
N VAL A 23 -8.11 -7.10 12.46
CA VAL A 23 -7.14 -7.95 13.16
C VAL A 23 -7.17 -9.39 12.66
N VAL A 24 -8.18 -9.76 11.89
CA VAL A 24 -8.36 -11.14 11.45
C VAL A 24 -7.43 -11.47 10.28
N VAL A 25 -6.71 -12.57 10.44
CA VAL A 25 -5.88 -13.18 9.38
C VAL A 25 -6.77 -13.67 8.25
N ALA A 26 -6.30 -13.56 7.00
CA ALA A 26 -6.99 -14.14 5.86
C ALA A 26 -6.99 -15.67 5.99
N ASN A 27 -8.16 -16.24 6.31
CA ASN A 27 -8.36 -17.68 6.52
C ASN A 27 -9.10 -18.35 5.37
N ALA A 28 -9.50 -17.59 4.35
CA ALA A 28 -10.31 -18.06 3.24
C ALA A 28 -9.86 -17.46 1.90
N LYS A 29 -10.29 -18.08 0.81
CA LYS A 29 -10.05 -17.61 -0.55
C LYS A 29 -11.36 -17.33 -1.23
N LEU A 30 -11.51 -16.14 -1.79
CA LEU A 30 -12.69 -15.70 -2.53
C LEU A 30 -12.60 -16.14 -3.99
N TYR A 31 -13.67 -16.73 -4.50
CA TYR A 31 -13.82 -17.16 -5.88
C TYR A 31 -15.06 -16.55 -6.52
N VAL A 32 -15.09 -16.45 -7.85
CA VAL A 32 -16.20 -15.89 -8.62
C VAL A 32 -16.46 -16.65 -9.90
N ASP A 33 -17.73 -16.95 -10.17
CA ASP A 33 -18.27 -17.29 -11.47
C ASP A 33 -18.91 -16.03 -12.06
N ARG A 34 -18.19 -15.33 -12.93
CA ARG A 34 -18.63 -14.05 -13.48
C ARG A 34 -19.86 -14.17 -14.36
N GLU A 35 -19.95 -15.23 -15.14
CA GLU A 35 -21.05 -15.44 -16.09
C GLU A 35 -22.32 -15.90 -15.37
N GLY A 36 -22.17 -16.87 -14.46
CA GLY A 36 -23.29 -17.38 -13.67
C GLY A 36 -23.75 -16.46 -12.57
N GLY A 37 -22.91 -15.49 -12.14
CA GLY A 37 -23.25 -14.52 -11.11
C GLY A 37 -23.10 -15.05 -9.67
N PHE A 38 -22.30 -16.11 -9.46
CA PHE A 38 -22.02 -16.69 -8.15
C PHE A 38 -20.65 -16.28 -7.65
N PHE A 39 -20.51 -16.19 -6.32
CA PHE A 39 -19.25 -15.95 -5.64
C PHE A 39 -19.26 -16.56 -4.24
N GLY A 40 -18.07 -16.79 -3.66
CA GLY A 40 -17.97 -17.31 -2.30
C GLY A 40 -16.62 -17.96 -2.01
N ILE A 41 -16.50 -18.51 -0.78
CA ILE A 41 -15.29 -19.14 -0.25
C ILE A 41 -15.42 -20.67 -0.15
N GLY A 42 -16.60 -21.22 -0.41
CA GLY A 42 -16.88 -22.65 -0.27
C GLY A 42 -16.15 -23.53 -1.27
N ASN A 43 -16.01 -24.80 -0.90
CA ASN A 43 -15.33 -25.79 -1.75
C ASN A 43 -15.94 -25.93 -3.16
N ALA A 44 -17.24 -25.69 -3.30
CA ALA A 44 -17.93 -25.73 -4.59
C ALA A 44 -17.46 -24.66 -5.56
N MET A 45 -16.89 -23.55 -5.04
CA MET A 45 -16.41 -22.40 -5.81
C MET A 45 -14.93 -22.52 -6.23
N LYS A 46 -14.18 -23.48 -5.70
CA LYS A 46 -12.71 -23.60 -5.95
C LYS A 46 -12.33 -23.88 -7.41
N LYS A 47 -13.26 -24.30 -8.23
CA LYS A 47 -13.09 -24.48 -9.68
C LYS A 47 -13.25 -23.19 -10.49
N ASP A 48 -13.79 -22.16 -9.87
CA ASP A 48 -14.07 -20.87 -10.49
C ASP A 48 -12.85 -19.93 -10.36
N GLU A 49 -12.96 -18.71 -10.87
CA GLU A 49 -11.88 -17.73 -10.87
C GLU A 49 -11.53 -17.31 -9.44
N TYR A 50 -10.28 -17.45 -9.04
CA TYR A 50 -9.75 -16.91 -7.78
C TYR A 50 -9.66 -15.40 -7.84
N VAL A 51 -10.15 -14.71 -6.80
CA VAL A 51 -10.16 -13.26 -6.70
C VAL A 51 -9.06 -12.75 -5.76
N CYS A 52 -9.13 -13.13 -4.50
CA CYS A 52 -8.18 -12.70 -3.45
C CYS A 52 -8.32 -13.56 -2.19
N ASP A 53 -7.33 -13.44 -1.31
CA ASP A 53 -7.46 -13.94 0.06
C ASP A 53 -8.34 -13.00 0.87
N CYS A 54 -9.18 -13.57 1.76
CA CYS A 54 -10.10 -12.82 2.60
C CYS A 54 -10.33 -13.55 3.94
N SER A 55 -11.09 -12.94 4.80
CA SER A 55 -11.61 -13.59 6.01
C SER A 55 -13.08 -13.96 5.83
N ASP A 56 -13.53 -14.98 6.54
CA ASP A 56 -14.93 -15.41 6.62
C ASP A 56 -15.85 -14.34 7.25
N ILE A 57 -15.29 -13.37 7.94
CA ILE A 57 -16.03 -12.23 8.50
C ILE A 57 -16.01 -10.98 7.62
N ASP A 58 -15.24 -10.96 6.55
CA ASP A 58 -15.13 -9.82 5.63
C ASP A 58 -16.44 -9.52 4.92
N GLU A 59 -16.58 -8.31 4.44
CA GLU A 59 -17.60 -7.90 3.48
C GLU A 59 -16.99 -7.80 2.08
N VAL A 60 -17.76 -8.15 1.08
CA VAL A 60 -17.37 -8.02 -0.32
C VAL A 60 -18.29 -7.06 -1.05
N ILE A 61 -17.72 -6.28 -1.97
CA ILE A 61 -18.46 -5.45 -2.90
C ILE A 61 -18.49 -6.13 -4.26
N VAL A 62 -19.67 -6.24 -4.85
CA VAL A 62 -19.88 -6.91 -6.13
C VAL A 62 -20.53 -5.96 -7.10
N PHE A 63 -19.94 -5.78 -8.28
CA PHE A 63 -20.46 -4.95 -9.37
C PHE A 63 -20.89 -5.78 -10.54
N THR A 64 -22.03 -5.46 -11.11
CA THR A 64 -22.50 -6.01 -12.37
C THR A 64 -22.10 -5.13 -13.55
N GLN A 65 -22.12 -5.70 -14.75
CA GLN A 65 -21.87 -4.94 -15.98
C GLN A 65 -22.90 -3.82 -16.23
N ALA A 66 -24.12 -3.97 -15.72
CA ALA A 66 -25.16 -2.92 -15.76
C ALA A 66 -24.81 -1.69 -14.89
N GLY A 67 -23.83 -1.84 -13.98
CA GLY A 67 -23.40 -0.79 -13.07
C GLY A 67 -24.14 -0.78 -11.74
N ASN A 68 -24.89 -1.83 -11.44
CA ASN A 68 -25.44 -2.06 -10.11
C ASN A 68 -24.40 -2.72 -9.23
N TYR A 69 -24.44 -2.46 -7.94
CA TYR A 69 -23.58 -3.11 -6.97
C TYR A 69 -24.25 -3.26 -5.62
N LEU A 70 -23.78 -4.22 -4.85
CA LEU A 70 -24.13 -4.41 -3.45
C LEU A 70 -22.90 -4.73 -2.62
N VAL A 71 -23.02 -4.51 -1.31
CA VAL A 71 -22.05 -4.98 -0.32
C VAL A 71 -22.72 -6.04 0.54
N THR A 72 -22.10 -7.22 0.65
CA THR A 72 -22.63 -8.34 1.43
C THR A 72 -21.50 -9.04 2.19
N LYS A 73 -21.86 -9.87 3.18
CA LYS A 73 -20.87 -10.71 3.87
C LYS A 73 -20.35 -11.80 2.96
N VAL A 74 -19.11 -12.20 3.20
CA VAL A 74 -18.56 -13.43 2.64
C VAL A 74 -19.39 -14.62 3.11
N SER A 75 -19.63 -15.58 2.21
CA SER A 75 -20.34 -16.82 2.47
C SER A 75 -19.78 -17.95 1.61
N ASP A 76 -20.17 -19.19 1.90
CA ASP A 76 -19.71 -20.36 1.13
C ASP A 76 -20.06 -20.24 -0.35
N LYS A 77 -21.28 -19.80 -0.67
CA LYS A 77 -21.75 -19.52 -2.02
C LYS A 77 -22.92 -18.54 -1.98
N ALA A 78 -22.79 -17.43 -2.68
CA ALA A 78 -23.85 -16.45 -2.85
C ALA A 78 -24.13 -16.22 -4.34
N PHE A 79 -25.32 -15.80 -4.65
CA PHE A 79 -25.74 -15.36 -5.98
C PHE A 79 -26.13 -13.88 -5.90
N TYR A 80 -25.66 -13.10 -6.88
CA TYR A 80 -26.15 -11.72 -7.03
C TYR A 80 -26.86 -11.52 -8.36
N ALA A 81 -26.11 -11.53 -9.45
CA ALA A 81 -26.64 -11.39 -10.80
C ALA A 81 -25.60 -11.84 -11.83
N PRO A 82 -26.01 -12.38 -12.98
CA PRO A 82 -25.10 -12.72 -14.07
C PRO A 82 -24.32 -11.50 -14.58
N GLY A 83 -23.10 -11.72 -15.04
CA GLY A 83 -22.24 -10.68 -15.60
C GLY A 83 -21.57 -9.81 -14.52
N ILE A 84 -20.96 -10.45 -13.52
CA ILE A 84 -20.15 -9.77 -12.51
C ILE A 84 -18.95 -9.12 -13.18
N GLN A 85 -18.87 -7.79 -13.10
CA GLN A 85 -17.79 -6.98 -13.65
C GLN A 85 -16.59 -6.95 -12.71
N TYR A 86 -16.84 -6.79 -11.41
CA TYR A 86 -15.83 -6.73 -10.37
C TYR A 86 -16.36 -7.29 -9.05
N ILE A 87 -15.50 -7.93 -8.29
CA ILE A 87 -15.73 -8.32 -6.91
C ILE A 87 -14.41 -8.16 -6.12
N GLY A 88 -14.49 -7.77 -4.86
CA GLY A 88 -13.35 -7.65 -3.95
C GLY A 88 -13.77 -7.39 -2.52
N VAL A 89 -12.84 -7.49 -1.59
CA VAL A 89 -13.08 -7.17 -0.18
C VAL A 89 -13.45 -5.70 -0.05
N PHE A 90 -14.49 -5.41 0.72
CA PHE A 90 -14.97 -4.07 0.98
C PHE A 90 -14.60 -3.62 2.39
N LYS A 91 -13.94 -2.48 2.51
CA LYS A 91 -13.63 -1.82 3.79
C LYS A 91 -14.60 -0.68 4.03
N ARG A 92 -15.32 -0.72 5.15
CA ARG A 92 -16.23 0.36 5.52
C ARG A 92 -15.47 1.65 5.79
N ASN A 93 -16.07 2.78 5.37
CA ASN A 93 -15.52 4.13 5.57
C ASN A 93 -14.14 4.34 4.94
N ASP A 94 -13.73 3.48 4.01
CA ASP A 94 -12.52 3.67 3.25
C ASP A 94 -12.70 4.82 2.24
N GLU A 95 -11.89 5.86 2.44
CA GLU A 95 -11.88 7.06 1.59
C GLU A 95 -10.81 6.99 0.50
N ARG A 96 -9.90 6.02 0.60
CA ARG A 96 -8.75 5.90 -0.30
C ARG A 96 -9.01 5.00 -1.49
N THR A 97 -9.87 4.00 -1.35
CA THR A 97 -10.27 3.16 -2.49
C THR A 97 -11.14 3.94 -3.46
N ILE A 98 -10.55 4.29 -4.60
CA ILE A 98 -11.18 5.08 -5.65
C ILE A 98 -11.54 4.20 -6.83
N TYR A 99 -12.80 4.32 -7.25
CA TYR A 99 -13.34 3.64 -8.42
C TYR A 99 -13.28 4.57 -9.62
N ASN A 100 -12.47 4.22 -10.61
CA ASN A 100 -12.41 4.91 -11.90
C ASN A 100 -13.34 4.20 -12.87
N VAL A 101 -14.34 4.89 -13.38
CA VAL A 101 -15.43 4.28 -14.14
C VAL A 101 -15.67 5.02 -15.43
N LEU A 102 -15.73 4.27 -16.53
CA LEU A 102 -16.21 4.72 -17.83
C LEU A 102 -17.47 3.92 -18.17
N TYR A 103 -18.61 4.57 -18.35
CA TYR A 103 -19.87 3.90 -18.58
C TYR A 103 -20.70 4.58 -19.66
N ARG A 104 -21.58 3.83 -20.31
CA ARG A 104 -22.61 4.37 -21.18
C ARG A 104 -23.88 4.58 -20.37
N ASP A 105 -24.45 5.79 -20.46
CA ASP A 105 -25.69 6.17 -19.79
C ASP A 105 -26.89 5.84 -20.67
N GLY A 106 -27.50 4.68 -20.41
CA GLY A 106 -28.57 4.14 -21.24
C GLY A 106 -28.07 3.39 -22.50
N GLU A 107 -28.97 2.74 -23.21
CA GLU A 107 -28.65 1.84 -24.34
C GLU A 107 -27.91 2.58 -25.49
N LYS A 108 -28.38 3.79 -25.83
CA LYS A 108 -27.83 4.64 -26.92
C LYS A 108 -27.28 5.97 -26.43
N GLY A 109 -27.19 6.14 -25.11
CA GLY A 109 -26.79 7.40 -24.48
C GLY A 109 -25.28 7.69 -24.56
N PRO A 110 -24.90 8.85 -24.00
CA PRO A 110 -23.52 9.30 -23.99
C PRO A 110 -22.62 8.42 -23.11
N ILE A 111 -21.33 8.49 -23.36
CA ILE A 111 -20.31 7.85 -22.52
C ILE A 111 -19.88 8.85 -21.47
N MET A 112 -20.00 8.44 -20.22
CA MET A 112 -19.70 9.20 -19.02
C MET A 112 -18.46 8.66 -18.36
N MET A 113 -17.68 9.52 -17.70
CA MET A 113 -16.49 9.16 -16.95
C MET A 113 -16.57 9.74 -15.54
N LYS A 114 -16.13 8.98 -14.55
CA LYS A 114 -16.06 9.47 -13.18
C LYS A 114 -15.02 8.77 -12.33
N ARG A 115 -14.61 9.46 -11.28
CA ARG A 115 -13.85 8.91 -10.16
C ARG A 115 -14.70 9.07 -8.90
N CYS A 116 -14.86 8.02 -8.13
CA CYS A 116 -15.65 8.12 -6.90
C CYS A 116 -15.16 7.19 -5.81
N ALA A 117 -15.32 7.64 -4.56
CA ALA A 117 -15.23 6.79 -3.39
C ALA A 117 -16.62 6.25 -3.04
N ILE A 118 -16.68 5.03 -2.49
CA ILE A 118 -17.93 4.41 -2.04
C ILE A 118 -17.92 4.36 -0.52
N LYS A 119 -18.69 5.24 0.08
CA LYS A 119 -18.87 5.36 1.53
C LYS A 119 -20.35 5.19 1.90
N GLY A 120 -20.61 4.81 3.13
CA GLY A 120 -21.94 4.82 3.71
C GLY A 120 -22.94 3.92 2.97
N VAL A 121 -22.57 2.67 2.69
CA VAL A 121 -23.47 1.66 2.10
C VAL A 121 -24.12 0.80 3.18
N THR A 122 -25.39 0.46 2.96
CA THR A 122 -26.11 -0.53 3.76
C THR A 122 -25.87 -1.90 3.17
N ARG A 123 -25.57 -2.90 4.01
CA ARG A 123 -25.38 -4.29 3.59
C ARG A 123 -26.64 -4.81 2.93
N ASP A 124 -26.45 -5.66 1.92
CA ASP A 124 -27.49 -6.38 1.17
C ASP A 124 -28.53 -5.44 0.48
N ARG A 125 -28.14 -4.16 0.31
CA ARG A 125 -28.89 -3.19 -0.46
C ARG A 125 -28.20 -2.92 -1.79
N GLU A 126 -28.96 -2.96 -2.88
CA GLU A 126 -28.48 -2.63 -4.21
C GLU A 126 -28.36 -1.11 -4.42
N TYR A 127 -27.30 -0.71 -5.11
CA TYR A 127 -27.00 0.66 -5.50
C TYR A 127 -26.54 0.69 -6.97
N ALA A 128 -26.66 1.83 -7.61
CA ALA A 128 -26.11 2.07 -8.95
C ALA A 128 -24.87 2.96 -8.88
N ILE A 129 -23.77 2.56 -9.59
CA ILE A 129 -22.61 3.41 -9.80
C ILE A 129 -22.80 4.30 -11.05
N THR A 130 -23.67 3.91 -11.96
CA THR A 130 -24.14 4.72 -13.09
C THR A 130 -25.21 5.70 -12.64
N LYS A 131 -25.82 6.43 -13.58
CA LYS A 131 -27.00 7.28 -13.30
C LYS A 131 -28.28 6.47 -12.99
N GLY A 132 -28.24 5.16 -13.26
CA GLY A 132 -29.42 4.30 -13.10
C GLY A 132 -30.38 4.32 -14.30
N THR A 133 -29.99 4.95 -15.41
CA THR A 133 -30.78 4.93 -16.65
C THR A 133 -30.86 3.48 -17.17
N PRO A 134 -32.03 2.95 -17.50
CA PRO A 134 -32.18 1.61 -18.04
C PRO A 134 -31.29 1.39 -19.28
N GLY A 135 -30.63 0.23 -19.35
CA GLY A 135 -29.69 -0.08 -20.43
C GLY A 135 -28.30 0.55 -20.29
N SER A 136 -28.01 1.18 -19.14
CA SER A 136 -26.64 1.62 -18.80
C SER A 136 -25.70 0.44 -18.71
N ARG A 137 -24.42 0.68 -19.08
CA ARG A 137 -23.40 -0.37 -19.08
C ARG A 137 -22.03 0.16 -18.73
N ILE A 138 -21.32 -0.49 -17.82
CA ILE A 138 -19.90 -0.24 -17.57
C ILE A 138 -19.09 -0.69 -18.78
N LEU A 139 -18.24 0.20 -19.30
CA LEU A 139 -17.31 -0.06 -20.41
C LEU A 139 -15.90 -0.32 -19.90
N TYR A 140 -15.53 0.31 -18.81
CA TYR A 140 -14.27 0.14 -18.10
C TYR A 140 -14.46 0.49 -16.63
N MET A 141 -13.80 -0.28 -15.76
CA MET A 141 -13.76 -0.02 -14.33
C MET A 141 -12.42 -0.50 -13.77
N SER A 142 -11.81 0.32 -12.95
CA SER A 142 -10.69 -0.05 -12.09
C SER A 142 -10.98 0.31 -10.64
N VAL A 143 -10.39 -0.43 -9.73
CA VAL A 143 -10.47 -0.22 -8.29
C VAL A 143 -9.06 0.06 -7.79
N ASN A 144 -8.89 1.22 -7.17
CA ASN A 144 -7.59 1.79 -6.88
C ASN A 144 -7.48 2.10 -5.38
N PRO A 145 -6.87 1.20 -4.58
CA PRO A 145 -6.86 1.29 -3.11
C PRO A 145 -6.19 2.55 -2.56
N ASN A 146 -5.29 3.15 -3.30
CA ASN A 146 -4.60 4.39 -2.94
C ASN A 146 -4.94 5.56 -3.86
N GLY A 147 -6.07 5.50 -4.59
CA GLY A 147 -6.51 6.56 -5.47
C GLY A 147 -5.63 6.77 -6.69
N GLU A 148 -5.04 5.71 -7.21
CA GLU A 148 -4.29 5.72 -8.46
C GLU A 148 -5.18 6.17 -9.62
N ALA A 149 -4.57 6.82 -10.62
CA ALA A 149 -5.27 7.39 -11.74
C ALA A 149 -4.62 7.01 -13.06
N GLU A 150 -5.09 5.94 -13.64
CA GLU A 150 -4.57 5.44 -14.92
C GLU A 150 -4.93 6.33 -16.10
N VAL A 151 -4.14 6.21 -17.16
CA VAL A 151 -4.41 6.79 -18.48
C VAL A 151 -4.87 5.69 -19.42
N LEU A 152 -6.05 5.86 -20.00
CA LEU A 152 -6.62 4.94 -20.98
C LEU A 152 -6.44 5.47 -22.39
N LYS A 153 -6.06 4.60 -23.33
CA LYS A 153 -6.14 4.82 -24.76
C LYS A 153 -7.49 4.32 -25.27
N ILE A 154 -8.33 5.25 -25.71
CA ILE A 154 -9.68 4.98 -26.20
C ILE A 154 -9.69 5.05 -27.72
N MET A 155 -10.14 3.99 -28.37
CA MET A 155 -10.35 3.90 -29.81
C MET A 155 -11.85 3.93 -30.09
N PHE A 156 -12.31 4.89 -30.89
CA PHE A 156 -13.71 4.99 -31.29
C PHE A 156 -14.01 4.13 -32.52
N LYS A 157 -15.26 3.70 -32.67
CA LYS A 157 -15.74 3.11 -33.93
C LYS A 157 -15.67 4.15 -35.03
N GLN A 158 -15.17 3.77 -36.22
CA GLN A 158 -15.08 4.65 -37.37
C GLN A 158 -16.44 5.25 -37.76
N ARG A 159 -16.45 6.55 -38.05
CA ARG A 159 -17.62 7.28 -38.43
C ARG A 159 -17.22 8.48 -39.33
N THR A 160 -18.05 8.81 -40.30
CA THR A 160 -17.77 9.78 -41.40
C THR A 160 -17.39 11.21 -40.93
N ARG A 161 -17.65 11.60 -39.68
CA ARG A 161 -17.34 12.94 -39.14
C ARG A 161 -16.45 12.90 -37.91
N LEU A 162 -15.77 11.77 -37.66
CA LEU A 162 -14.90 11.61 -36.49
C LEU A 162 -13.53 12.25 -36.79
N LYS A 163 -13.23 13.38 -36.13
CA LYS A 163 -11.94 14.08 -36.31
C LYS A 163 -10.75 13.36 -35.65
N LYS A 164 -10.97 12.66 -34.54
CA LYS A 164 -9.95 11.93 -33.83
C LYS A 164 -10.48 10.52 -33.47
N ALA A 165 -9.91 9.50 -34.09
CA ALA A 165 -10.29 8.12 -33.87
C ALA A 165 -9.71 7.55 -32.54
N ILE A 166 -8.64 8.14 -32.04
CA ILE A 166 -7.95 7.74 -30.83
C ILE A 166 -7.82 8.94 -29.90
N VAL A 167 -8.16 8.77 -28.63
CA VAL A 167 -8.08 9.79 -27.59
C VAL A 167 -7.56 9.15 -26.30
N ASP A 168 -6.70 9.84 -25.60
CA ASP A 168 -6.28 9.43 -24.26
C ASP A 168 -7.26 10.00 -23.22
N LEU A 169 -7.70 9.16 -22.30
CA LEU A 169 -8.49 9.51 -21.12
C LEU A 169 -7.60 9.40 -19.89
N ASP A 170 -7.33 10.52 -19.28
CA ASP A 170 -6.50 10.63 -18.08
C ASP A 170 -7.42 10.84 -16.86
N PHE A 171 -7.50 9.84 -15.99
CA PHE A 171 -8.33 9.91 -14.78
C PHE A 171 -7.79 10.90 -13.74
N SER A 172 -6.50 11.24 -13.74
CA SER A 172 -5.93 12.20 -12.78
C SER A 172 -6.55 13.61 -12.89
N LYS A 173 -7.08 13.94 -14.08
CA LYS A 173 -7.76 15.20 -14.35
C LYS A 173 -9.21 15.26 -13.84
N LEU A 174 -9.71 14.17 -13.28
CA LEU A 174 -11.06 14.10 -12.74
C LEU A 174 -11.04 14.25 -11.23
N ALA A 175 -11.87 15.16 -10.71
CA ALA A 175 -12.10 15.26 -9.28
C ALA A 175 -12.80 13.99 -8.75
N ILE A 176 -12.36 13.53 -7.59
CA ILE A 176 -13.00 12.43 -6.85
C ILE A 176 -14.30 12.96 -6.26
N LYS A 177 -15.41 12.28 -6.55
CA LYS A 177 -16.75 12.65 -6.10
C LYS A 177 -17.41 11.49 -5.33
N GLY A 178 -18.58 11.72 -4.76
CA GLY A 178 -19.37 10.66 -4.14
C GLY A 178 -19.95 9.68 -5.16
N ARG A 179 -20.30 8.48 -4.71
CA ARG A 179 -20.86 7.38 -5.51
C ARG A 179 -22.07 7.76 -6.37
N SER A 180 -22.92 8.64 -5.87
CA SER A 180 -24.16 9.09 -6.56
C SER A 180 -23.92 10.11 -7.67
N SER A 181 -22.69 10.64 -7.84
CA SER A 181 -22.41 11.61 -8.90
C SER A 181 -22.59 10.99 -10.28
N GLN A 182 -23.13 11.75 -11.23
CA GLN A 182 -23.28 11.31 -12.62
C GLN A 182 -21.91 11.20 -13.34
N GLY A 183 -20.92 11.98 -12.91
CA GLY A 183 -19.64 12.11 -13.62
C GLY A 183 -19.69 13.16 -14.72
N ASN A 184 -18.64 13.16 -15.57
CA ASN A 184 -18.46 14.09 -16.66
C ASN A 184 -18.73 13.40 -18.01
N LEU A 185 -19.24 14.15 -18.97
CA LEU A 185 -19.38 13.68 -20.34
C LEU A 185 -17.99 13.42 -20.95
N PHE A 186 -17.72 12.21 -21.41
CA PHE A 186 -16.52 11.88 -22.14
C PHE A 186 -16.75 11.97 -23.66
N SER A 187 -17.77 11.26 -24.16
CA SER A 187 -18.02 11.20 -25.60
C SER A 187 -19.45 10.80 -25.92
N ARG A 188 -19.93 11.20 -27.11
CA ARG A 188 -21.16 10.67 -27.72
C ARG A 188 -20.88 9.59 -28.77
N TYR A 189 -19.59 9.32 -29.04
CA TYR A 189 -19.20 8.32 -30.04
C TYR A 189 -19.03 6.95 -29.39
N ALA A 190 -19.40 5.90 -30.11
CA ALA A 190 -19.24 4.53 -29.64
C ALA A 190 -17.77 4.13 -29.59
N ILE A 191 -17.35 3.54 -28.48
CA ILE A 191 -16.00 3.02 -28.30
C ILE A 191 -15.90 1.66 -29.02
N HIS A 192 -14.78 1.47 -29.71
CA HIS A 192 -14.39 0.20 -30.31
C HIS A 192 -13.51 -0.60 -29.33
N LYS A 193 -12.47 0.04 -28.76
CA LYS A 193 -11.49 -0.62 -27.89
C LYS A 193 -10.99 0.33 -26.81
N ILE A 194 -10.75 -0.21 -25.62
CA ILE A 194 -10.13 0.46 -24.49
C ILE A 194 -8.86 -0.30 -24.15
N GLN A 195 -7.76 0.41 -23.92
CA GLN A 195 -6.48 -0.14 -23.49
C GLN A 195 -5.93 0.73 -22.37
N VAL A 196 -5.38 0.12 -21.32
CA VAL A 196 -4.60 0.84 -20.33
C VAL A 196 -3.28 1.23 -21.00
N LYS A 197 -3.00 2.54 -21.04
CA LYS A 197 -1.76 3.10 -21.58
C LYS A 197 -0.71 3.21 -20.49
N GLU A 198 -1.15 3.64 -19.31
CA GLU A 198 -0.31 3.97 -18.18
C GLU A 198 -1.06 3.70 -16.89
N ARG A 199 -0.40 3.05 -15.93
CA ARG A 199 -0.94 2.89 -14.57
C ARG A 199 -0.59 4.13 -13.78
N GLY A 200 -1.31 5.14 -13.66
CA GLY A 200 -0.93 6.36 -12.98
C GLY A 200 -0.58 6.19 -11.50
N ALA A 201 0.02 7.22 -10.95
CA ALA A 201 0.32 7.31 -9.52
C ALA A 201 -0.91 7.66 -8.69
N SER A 202 -0.82 7.52 -7.37
CA SER A 202 -1.82 8.01 -6.43
C SER A 202 -2.00 9.53 -6.57
N THR A 203 -3.24 9.99 -6.50
CA THR A 203 -3.59 11.41 -6.50
C THR A 203 -3.99 11.90 -5.11
N LEU A 204 -3.86 11.06 -4.10
CA LEU A 204 -4.18 11.35 -2.71
C LEU A 204 -2.94 11.84 -1.95
N ALA A 205 -3.16 12.56 -0.86
CA ALA A 205 -2.10 12.97 0.05
C ALA A 205 -1.36 11.77 0.66
N GLY A 206 -0.11 11.98 1.08
CA GLY A 206 0.70 10.99 1.77
C GLY A 206 0.00 10.43 3.01
N GLN A 207 0.36 9.23 3.39
CA GLN A 207 -0.22 8.50 4.50
C GLN A 207 0.84 7.67 5.21
N ASN A 208 0.88 7.73 6.53
CA ASN A 208 1.70 6.84 7.31
C ASN A 208 1.18 5.41 7.21
N ILE A 209 2.10 4.48 6.99
CA ILE A 209 1.83 3.05 6.88
C ILE A 209 2.61 2.30 7.95
N TRP A 210 1.92 1.43 8.67
CA TRP A 210 2.48 0.51 9.65
C TRP A 210 2.38 -0.92 9.15
N PHE A 211 3.31 -1.75 9.58
CA PHE A 211 3.29 -3.19 9.35
C PHE A 211 3.06 -3.90 10.69
N ASP A 212 1.98 -4.63 10.75
CA ASP A 212 1.60 -5.48 11.88
C ASP A 212 2.11 -6.89 11.60
N GLU A 213 3.16 -7.28 12.34
CA GLU A 213 3.83 -8.57 12.18
C GLU A 213 2.98 -9.75 12.69
N ASP A 214 2.07 -9.51 13.64
CA ASP A 214 1.21 -10.56 14.21
C ASP A 214 0.15 -11.03 13.21
N VAL A 215 -0.33 -10.13 12.37
CA VAL A 215 -1.36 -10.44 11.35
C VAL A 215 -0.82 -10.38 9.92
N MET A 216 0.47 -10.10 9.74
CA MET A 216 1.15 -10.02 8.45
C MET A 216 0.44 -9.08 7.46
N ARG A 217 0.07 -7.87 7.93
CA ARG A 217 -0.66 -6.87 7.14
C ARG A 217 -0.17 -5.44 7.36
N LEU A 218 -0.44 -4.62 6.36
CA LEU A 218 -0.31 -3.18 6.50
C LEU A 218 -1.55 -2.61 7.17
N ASN A 219 -1.36 -1.50 7.88
CA ASN A 219 -2.47 -0.73 8.43
C ASN A 219 -2.12 0.76 8.49
N THR A 220 -3.13 1.57 8.80
CA THR A 220 -3.04 3.02 8.98
C THR A 220 -3.43 3.43 10.39
N ASP A 221 -3.66 2.46 11.25
CA ASP A 221 -4.20 2.63 12.61
C ASP A 221 -3.09 2.72 13.67
N GLY A 222 -1.82 2.75 13.27
CA GLY A 222 -0.68 2.85 14.19
C GLY A 222 -0.26 1.53 14.84
N ARG A 223 -0.70 0.38 14.33
CA ARG A 223 -0.36 -0.94 14.91
C ARG A 223 0.88 -1.53 14.27
N GLY A 224 1.78 -2.03 15.13
CA GLY A 224 3.04 -2.62 14.71
C GLY A 224 4.11 -1.57 14.40
N ARG A 225 4.98 -1.87 13.45
CA ARG A 225 6.13 -1.05 13.10
C ARG A 225 5.80 -0.02 12.04
N LEU A 226 6.10 1.25 12.29
CA LEU A 226 5.97 2.32 11.27
C LEU A 226 6.96 2.07 10.12
N LEU A 227 6.45 2.02 8.89
CA LEU A 227 7.27 1.94 7.68
C LEU A 227 7.60 3.32 7.09
N GLY A 228 6.88 4.36 7.50
CA GLY A 228 7.02 5.74 7.04
C GLY A 228 5.79 6.28 6.32
N GLU A 229 5.92 7.49 5.81
CA GLU A 229 4.89 8.12 4.98
C GLU A 229 5.01 7.63 3.53
N PHE A 230 3.88 7.22 2.95
CA PHE A 230 3.75 6.74 1.57
C PHE A 230 2.85 7.67 0.75
N GLN A 231 3.28 7.97 -0.45
CA GLN A 231 2.53 8.80 -1.40
C GLN A 231 2.81 8.38 -2.85
N GLY A 232 1.95 8.79 -3.76
CA GLY A 232 2.15 8.55 -5.19
C GLY A 232 2.27 7.07 -5.52
N ASP A 233 3.36 6.70 -6.14
CA ASP A 233 3.72 5.37 -6.58
C ASP A 233 4.77 4.67 -5.69
N ASP A 234 4.92 5.16 -4.46
CA ASP A 234 5.77 4.51 -3.46
C ASP A 234 5.46 3.02 -3.36
N LYS A 235 6.50 2.23 -3.15
CA LYS A 235 6.41 0.78 -3.05
C LYS A 235 6.94 0.28 -1.72
N ILE A 236 6.56 -0.93 -1.40
CA ILE A 236 7.10 -1.72 -0.31
C ILE A 236 8.01 -2.78 -0.91
N ILE A 237 9.10 -3.06 -0.25
CA ILE A 237 9.93 -4.23 -0.50
C ILE A 237 9.75 -5.26 0.60
N VAL A 238 9.64 -6.50 0.20
CA VAL A 238 9.39 -7.65 1.05
C VAL A 238 10.50 -8.66 0.85
N PHE A 239 11.10 -9.13 1.94
CA PHE A 239 12.11 -10.20 1.92
C PHE A 239 11.56 -11.43 2.63
N THR A 240 11.83 -12.61 2.06
CA THR A 240 11.44 -13.90 2.61
C THR A 240 12.63 -14.68 3.17
N SER A 241 12.36 -15.59 4.09
CA SER A 241 13.39 -16.48 4.66
C SER A 241 14.05 -17.40 3.64
N LYS A 242 13.40 -17.60 2.49
CA LYS A 242 13.92 -18.39 1.37
C LYS A 242 14.98 -17.67 0.53
N GLY A 243 15.34 -16.42 0.88
CA GLY A 243 16.30 -15.65 0.11
C GLY A 243 15.73 -15.09 -1.19
N GLN A 244 14.48 -14.67 -1.12
CA GLN A 244 13.75 -14.01 -2.21
C GLN A 244 13.26 -12.66 -1.75
N TYR A 245 13.03 -11.75 -2.71
CA TYR A 245 12.36 -10.48 -2.47
C TYR A 245 11.38 -10.15 -3.61
N TYR A 246 10.45 -9.27 -3.33
CA TYR A 246 9.60 -8.63 -4.34
C TYR A 246 9.21 -7.22 -3.88
N THR A 247 8.80 -6.39 -4.84
CA THR A 247 8.21 -5.09 -4.53
C THR A 247 6.72 -5.11 -4.85
N THR A 248 5.93 -4.43 -4.01
CA THR A 248 4.48 -4.31 -4.17
C THR A 248 4.01 -2.90 -3.82
N GLY A 249 2.77 -2.56 -4.14
CA GLY A 249 2.12 -1.36 -3.63
C GLY A 249 1.84 -1.45 -2.12
N TYR A 250 1.41 -0.34 -1.53
CA TYR A 250 1.10 -0.25 -0.10
C TYR A 250 -0.40 -0.41 0.21
N ASP A 251 -1.06 -1.33 -0.49
CA ASP A 251 -2.46 -1.68 -0.22
C ASP A 251 -2.59 -2.38 1.15
N THR A 252 -3.39 -1.80 2.05
CA THR A 252 -3.69 -2.38 3.36
C THR A 252 -4.53 -3.66 3.29
N GLY A 253 -5.03 -4.05 2.12
CA GLY A 253 -5.67 -5.34 1.86
C GLY A 253 -4.71 -6.46 1.56
N HIS A 254 -3.46 -6.14 1.23
CA HIS A 254 -2.46 -7.15 0.90
C HIS A 254 -2.06 -7.96 2.13
N HIS A 255 -2.03 -9.28 1.97
CA HIS A 255 -1.55 -10.22 2.99
C HIS A 255 -0.17 -10.71 2.60
N PHE A 256 0.79 -10.56 3.51
CA PHE A 256 2.16 -10.99 3.27
C PHE A 256 2.33 -12.46 3.62
N PRO A 257 3.19 -13.21 2.88
CA PRO A 257 3.48 -14.62 3.18
C PRO A 257 4.04 -14.80 4.59
N GLU A 258 3.74 -15.94 5.23
CA GLU A 258 4.22 -16.29 6.57
C GLU A 258 5.76 -16.37 6.66
N ASP A 259 6.43 -16.66 5.55
CA ASP A 259 7.89 -16.70 5.49
C ASP A 259 8.55 -15.32 5.26
N THR A 260 7.77 -14.23 5.34
CA THR A 260 8.26 -12.86 5.30
C THR A 260 9.08 -12.55 6.56
N ILE A 261 10.27 -12.01 6.36
CA ILE A 261 11.19 -11.65 7.45
C ILE A 261 11.42 -10.16 7.58
N ARG A 262 11.17 -9.41 6.50
CA ARG A 262 11.36 -7.96 6.49
C ARG A 262 10.40 -7.32 5.49
N VAL A 263 9.75 -6.27 5.94
CA VAL A 263 8.90 -5.39 5.13
C VAL A 263 9.33 -3.96 5.40
N GLU A 264 9.60 -3.18 4.36
CA GLU A 264 9.96 -1.78 4.51
C GLU A 264 9.59 -0.95 3.28
N LYS A 265 9.65 0.37 3.40
CA LYS A 265 9.49 1.26 2.25
C LYS A 265 10.63 1.02 1.27
N TYR A 266 10.28 0.78 0.01
CA TYR A 266 11.27 0.56 -1.06
C TYR A 266 12.01 1.85 -1.38
N ALA A 267 13.33 1.78 -1.35
CA ALA A 267 14.22 2.84 -1.81
C ALA A 267 15.19 2.23 -2.85
N PRO A 268 15.22 2.73 -4.11
CA PRO A 268 16.03 2.14 -5.18
C PRO A 268 17.52 2.09 -4.87
N ASP A 269 18.01 3.08 -4.11
CA ASP A 269 19.43 3.24 -3.79
C ASP A 269 19.84 2.52 -2.49
N ARG A 270 18.85 1.89 -1.79
CA ARG A 270 19.16 1.17 -0.55
C ARG A 270 19.92 -0.12 -0.86
N ILE A 271 21.05 -0.26 -0.19
CA ILE A 271 21.93 -1.43 -0.34
C ILE A 271 21.60 -2.43 0.76
N TYR A 272 21.36 -3.67 0.36
CA TYR A 272 21.16 -4.80 1.25
C TYR A 272 22.40 -5.65 1.33
N SER A 273 22.77 -6.01 2.54
CA SER A 273 23.89 -6.92 2.84
C SER A 273 23.31 -8.24 3.34
N VAL A 274 23.67 -9.34 2.68
CA VAL A 274 23.10 -10.67 2.96
C VAL A 274 24.21 -11.67 3.17
N ALA A 275 24.16 -12.34 4.32
CA ALA A 275 24.94 -13.54 4.59
C ALA A 275 24.07 -14.78 4.37
N TYR A 276 24.57 -15.77 3.65
CA TYR A 276 23.81 -16.98 3.34
C TYR A 276 24.70 -18.22 3.26
N TYR A 277 24.11 -19.38 3.51
CA TYR A 277 24.72 -20.69 3.32
C TYR A 277 24.36 -21.22 1.94
N ASP A 278 25.37 -21.57 1.15
CA ASP A 278 25.25 -22.25 -0.13
C ASP A 278 25.50 -23.75 0.07
N ALA A 279 24.46 -24.55 -0.11
CA ALA A 279 24.53 -25.98 0.18
C ALA A 279 25.36 -26.78 -0.83
N ASP A 280 25.50 -26.30 -2.06
CA ASP A 280 26.27 -26.98 -3.09
C ASP A 280 27.79 -26.86 -2.83
N SER A 281 28.26 -25.67 -2.50
CA SER A 281 29.64 -25.45 -2.14
C SER A 281 29.94 -25.76 -0.66
N ARG A 282 28.91 -25.82 0.19
CA ARG A 282 29.00 -26.01 1.66
C ARG A 282 29.74 -24.89 2.36
N TYR A 283 29.67 -23.66 1.84
CA TYR A 283 30.28 -22.48 2.42
C TYR A 283 29.26 -21.35 2.66
N TYR A 284 29.67 -20.42 3.53
CA TYR A 284 28.95 -19.18 3.75
C TYR A 284 29.47 -18.07 2.87
N TYR A 285 28.55 -17.32 2.30
CA TYR A 285 28.84 -16.20 1.40
C TYR A 285 28.23 -14.91 1.94
N LEU A 286 28.88 -13.82 1.61
CA LEU A 286 28.39 -12.46 1.83
C LEU A 286 28.22 -11.78 0.48
N LYS A 287 27.13 -11.05 0.31
CA LYS A 287 26.86 -10.24 -0.87
C LYS A 287 26.20 -8.93 -0.50
N ARG A 288 26.38 -7.93 -1.35
CA ARG A 288 25.71 -6.62 -1.27
C ARG A 288 25.06 -6.31 -2.60
N PHE A 289 23.82 -5.83 -2.57
CA PHE A 289 23.10 -5.46 -3.78
C PHE A 289 22.05 -4.39 -3.49
N ALA A 290 21.71 -3.58 -4.51
CA ALA A 290 20.51 -2.79 -4.53
C ALA A 290 19.37 -3.63 -5.14
N ALA A 291 18.19 -3.59 -4.51
CA ALA A 291 17.04 -4.34 -5.00
C ALA A 291 16.36 -3.58 -6.15
N GLU A 292 16.08 -4.28 -7.24
CA GLU A 292 15.34 -3.74 -8.37
C GLU A 292 13.83 -3.88 -8.13
N ALA A 293 13.04 -2.90 -8.58
CA ALA A 293 11.58 -3.02 -8.53
C ALA A 293 11.10 -4.20 -9.38
N SER A 294 10.28 -5.07 -8.82
CA SER A 294 9.88 -6.34 -9.44
C SER A 294 8.37 -6.51 -9.64
N ASP A 295 7.55 -5.55 -9.17
CA ASP A 295 6.09 -5.50 -9.37
C ASP A 295 5.39 -6.85 -9.12
N ASN A 296 5.45 -7.32 -7.88
CA ASN A 296 4.91 -8.61 -7.41
C ASN A 296 5.60 -9.86 -7.96
N ARG A 297 6.74 -9.73 -8.65
CA ARG A 297 7.50 -10.89 -9.10
C ARG A 297 8.57 -11.22 -8.08
N MET A 298 8.56 -12.47 -7.60
CA MET A 298 9.63 -12.98 -6.74
C MET A 298 10.96 -12.98 -7.48
N GLN A 299 11.97 -12.40 -6.85
CA GLN A 299 13.38 -12.37 -7.31
C GLN A 299 14.22 -13.13 -6.31
N SER A 300 14.85 -14.22 -6.72
CA SER A 300 15.81 -14.94 -5.89
C SER A 300 17.15 -14.21 -5.88
N PHE A 301 17.68 -13.96 -4.68
CA PHE A 301 19.03 -13.42 -4.50
C PHE A 301 20.01 -14.44 -3.92
N ILE A 302 19.57 -15.65 -3.60
CA ILE A 302 20.42 -16.82 -3.36
C ILE A 302 20.08 -17.88 -4.39
N ASP A 303 21.01 -18.84 -4.61
CA ASP A 303 20.73 -19.99 -5.45
C ASP A 303 19.73 -20.91 -4.73
N ASP A 304 18.53 -21.02 -5.26
CA ASP A 304 17.42 -21.82 -4.73
C ASP A 304 17.30 -23.21 -5.39
N SER A 305 18.24 -23.57 -6.27
CA SER A 305 18.30 -24.92 -6.90
C SER A 305 18.49 -26.02 -5.84
N ASN A 306 19.19 -25.70 -4.74
CA ASN A 306 19.36 -26.61 -3.61
C ASN A 306 18.54 -26.12 -2.40
N PRO A 307 17.50 -26.87 -1.99
CA PRO A 307 16.59 -26.45 -0.90
C PRO A 307 17.26 -26.35 0.49
N ARG A 308 18.50 -26.80 0.61
CA ARG A 308 19.30 -26.63 1.84
C ARG A 308 20.07 -25.32 1.87
N SER A 309 20.16 -24.62 0.76
CA SER A 309 20.68 -23.24 0.72
C SER A 309 19.70 -22.34 1.47
N ARG A 310 20.22 -21.46 2.33
CA ARG A 310 19.36 -20.59 3.15
C ARG A 310 20.03 -19.27 3.46
N MET A 311 19.24 -18.25 3.53
CA MET A 311 19.68 -16.98 4.09
C MET A 311 19.91 -17.14 5.60
N THR A 312 20.98 -16.54 6.13
CA THR A 312 21.31 -16.58 7.54
C THR A 312 21.16 -15.23 8.22
N ALA A 313 21.47 -14.15 7.53
CA ALA A 313 21.32 -12.81 8.06
C ALA A 313 21.11 -11.78 6.93
N LEU A 314 20.34 -10.73 7.19
CA LEU A 314 20.03 -9.62 6.30
C LEU A 314 20.17 -8.29 7.06
N SER A 315 20.91 -7.34 6.51
CA SER A 315 20.96 -5.95 7.00
C SER A 315 20.69 -4.97 5.84
N ALA A 316 20.02 -3.88 6.16
CA ALA A 316 19.86 -2.71 5.30
C ALA A 316 20.67 -1.50 5.78
N ASP A 317 21.53 -1.68 6.77
CA ASP A 317 22.38 -0.64 7.33
C ASP A 317 23.39 -0.17 6.29
N ARG A 318 23.69 1.12 6.30
CA ARG A 318 24.63 1.71 5.35
C ARG A 318 26.08 1.27 5.60
N TYR A 319 26.44 1.06 6.86
CA TYR A 319 27.78 0.66 7.31
C TYR A 319 27.73 -0.63 8.12
N PRO A 320 27.27 -1.75 7.52
CA PRO A 320 27.00 -2.96 8.28
C PRO A 320 28.27 -3.65 8.74
N GLN A 321 28.26 -4.17 9.95
CA GLN A 321 29.27 -5.02 10.53
C GLN A 321 28.70 -6.42 10.74
N LEU A 322 29.43 -7.45 10.31
CA LEU A 322 29.02 -8.85 10.45
C LEU A 322 29.92 -9.58 11.44
N GLU A 323 29.33 -10.14 12.48
CA GLU A 323 30.01 -11.03 13.41
C GLU A 323 29.92 -12.47 12.93
N ILE A 324 31.07 -13.14 12.89
CA ILE A 324 31.21 -14.57 12.57
C ILE A 324 31.61 -15.32 13.83
N THR A 325 30.73 -16.17 14.32
CA THR A 325 31.06 -17.09 15.42
C THR A 325 31.36 -18.47 14.85
N TYR A 326 32.44 -19.08 15.30
CA TYR A 326 32.91 -20.36 14.78
C TYR A 326 32.38 -21.55 15.53
N GLY A 327 32.23 -22.67 14.82
CA GLY A 327 31.65 -23.92 15.34
C GLY A 327 32.53 -25.14 15.05
N GLY A 328 32.01 -26.31 15.34
CA GLY A 328 32.67 -27.58 15.04
C GLY A 328 34.09 -27.67 15.59
N ALA A 329 35.01 -27.98 14.69
CA ALA A 329 36.43 -28.06 15.01
C ALA A 329 37.09 -26.70 15.35
N HIS A 330 36.41 -25.59 15.01
CA HIS A 330 36.93 -24.22 15.15
C HIS A 330 36.27 -23.44 16.29
N ARG A 331 35.50 -24.08 17.17
CA ARG A 331 34.71 -23.44 18.25
C ARG A 331 35.53 -22.63 19.26
N THR A 332 36.84 -22.89 19.37
CA THR A 332 37.77 -22.15 20.25
C THR A 332 38.31 -20.88 19.61
N ARG A 333 38.06 -20.68 18.32
CA ARG A 333 38.47 -19.48 17.61
C ARG A 333 37.65 -18.29 18.09
N PRO A 334 38.27 -17.12 18.36
CA PRO A 334 37.50 -15.91 18.69
C PRO A 334 36.61 -15.52 17.51
N ALA A 335 35.50 -14.85 17.83
CA ALA A 335 34.61 -14.30 16.81
C ALA A 335 35.35 -13.25 15.96
N ASP A 336 35.11 -13.28 14.65
CA ASP A 336 35.63 -12.26 13.73
C ASP A 336 34.55 -11.22 13.45
N LEU A 337 34.91 -9.94 13.46
CA LEU A 337 34.07 -8.82 13.07
C LEU A 337 34.51 -8.37 11.67
N VAL A 338 33.61 -8.43 10.72
CA VAL A 338 33.85 -8.10 9.31
C VAL A 338 33.19 -6.76 8.99
N ASP A 339 34.01 -5.77 8.57
CA ASP A 339 33.52 -4.59 7.88
C ASP A 339 33.02 -5.00 6.50
N VAL A 340 31.71 -5.00 6.32
CA VAL A 340 31.07 -5.54 5.14
C VAL A 340 31.35 -4.69 3.90
N GLU A 341 31.47 -3.39 4.08
CA GLU A 341 31.75 -2.44 3.00
C GLU A 341 33.15 -2.64 2.41
N GLN A 342 34.12 -2.83 3.29
CA GLN A 342 35.49 -3.13 2.87
C GLN A 342 35.64 -4.56 2.33
N PHE A 343 34.84 -5.50 2.86
CA PHE A 343 34.93 -6.91 2.46
C PHE A 343 34.41 -7.16 1.06
N ILE A 344 33.27 -6.53 0.66
CA ILE A 344 32.65 -6.74 -0.64
C ILE A 344 31.95 -5.49 -1.17
N GLY A 345 32.19 -5.16 -2.43
CA GLY A 345 31.47 -4.11 -3.15
C GLY A 345 30.04 -4.53 -3.54
N VAL A 346 29.21 -3.54 -3.89
CA VAL A 346 27.84 -3.74 -4.37
C VAL A 346 27.86 -4.41 -5.75
N LYS A 347 27.02 -5.43 -5.94
CA LYS A 347 26.86 -6.16 -7.21
C LYS A 347 25.36 -6.40 -7.48
N SER A 348 25.05 -7.06 -8.59
CA SER A 348 23.69 -7.50 -8.87
C SER A 348 23.18 -8.49 -7.80
N HIS A 349 21.86 -8.49 -7.54
CA HIS A 349 21.21 -9.47 -6.66
C HIS A 349 21.44 -10.93 -7.11
N ARG A 350 21.77 -11.18 -8.39
CA ARG A 350 22.06 -12.51 -8.94
C ARG A 350 23.51 -12.96 -8.71
N ALA A 351 24.42 -12.05 -8.31
CA ALA A 351 25.81 -12.41 -8.08
C ALA A 351 25.94 -13.34 -6.86
N LYS A 352 26.80 -14.35 -6.94
CA LYS A 352 27.04 -15.31 -5.83
C LYS A 352 27.59 -14.64 -4.57
N GLY A 353 28.31 -13.53 -4.70
CA GLY A 353 28.98 -12.88 -3.57
C GLY A 353 30.38 -13.42 -3.33
N LYS A 354 30.93 -13.11 -2.14
CA LYS A 354 32.29 -13.52 -1.72
C LYS A 354 32.20 -14.47 -0.54
N ARG A 355 32.95 -15.57 -0.58
CA ARG A 355 33.03 -16.54 0.51
C ARG A 355 33.55 -15.85 1.77
N LEU A 356 32.87 -16.03 2.90
CA LEU A 356 33.21 -15.42 4.18
C LEU A 356 34.44 -16.08 4.81
N THR A 357 34.41 -17.39 4.93
CA THR A 357 35.46 -18.17 5.61
C THR A 357 35.50 -19.59 5.09
N THR A 358 36.58 -20.28 5.38
CA THR A 358 36.74 -21.73 5.16
C THR A 358 36.48 -22.54 6.42
N TYR A 359 36.33 -21.87 7.57
CA TYR A 359 36.15 -22.51 8.86
C TYR A 359 34.68 -22.86 9.11
N ASP A 360 34.41 -23.79 10.01
CA ASP A 360 33.05 -24.11 10.43
C ASP A 360 32.44 -22.91 11.16
N VAL A 361 31.27 -22.49 10.71
CA VAL A 361 30.54 -21.36 11.26
C VAL A 361 29.41 -21.86 12.16
N ALA A 362 29.31 -21.33 13.38
CA ALA A 362 28.20 -21.57 14.30
C ALA A 362 27.07 -20.58 14.05
N SER A 363 27.40 -19.29 13.93
CA SER A 363 26.39 -18.25 13.65
C SER A 363 26.97 -17.06 12.86
N LEU A 364 26.09 -16.38 12.16
CA LEU A 364 26.34 -15.11 11.47
C LEU A 364 25.30 -14.12 11.93
N ARG A 365 25.71 -12.96 12.40
CA ARG A 365 24.81 -11.91 12.89
C ARG A 365 25.36 -10.54 12.52
N PHE A 366 24.50 -9.70 11.96
CA PHE A 366 24.82 -8.27 11.86
C PHE A 366 24.78 -7.65 13.25
N THR A 367 25.80 -6.90 13.60
CA THR A 367 25.94 -6.12 14.83
C THR A 367 25.59 -4.66 14.59
N GLU A 368 25.78 -3.82 15.59
CA GLU A 368 25.60 -2.38 15.42
C GLU A 368 26.47 -1.85 14.27
N PRO A 369 25.92 -0.94 13.45
CA PRO A 369 26.69 -0.35 12.34
C PRO A 369 27.97 0.30 12.83
N LEU A 370 29.02 0.24 12.02
CA LEU A 370 30.34 0.84 12.33
C LEU A 370 30.28 2.35 12.60
N ARG A 371 29.29 3.01 12.05
CA ARG A 371 29.00 4.45 12.23
C ARG A 371 27.52 4.71 11.93
N PRO A 372 26.94 5.76 12.56
CA PRO A 372 25.54 6.10 12.31
C PRO A 372 25.31 6.54 10.86
N ASP A 373 24.13 6.29 10.35
CA ASP A 373 23.71 6.79 9.04
C ASP A 373 23.52 8.33 9.14
N PRO A 374 24.23 9.14 8.31
CA PRO A 374 24.09 10.57 8.33
C PRO A 374 22.66 11.05 8.00
N ASP A 375 21.89 10.22 7.28
CA ASP A 375 20.51 10.56 6.91
C ASP A 375 19.50 10.29 8.04
N GLU A 376 19.82 9.37 8.98
CA GLU A 376 18.97 9.10 10.16
C GLU A 376 19.16 10.16 11.26
N THR A 377 20.33 10.78 11.37
CA THR A 377 20.61 11.83 12.36
C THR A 377 19.88 13.14 12.08
N SER A 378 19.43 13.36 10.84
CA SER A 378 18.65 14.57 10.47
C SER A 378 17.16 14.45 10.76
N ALA A 379 16.63 13.26 10.99
CA ALA A 379 15.20 13.02 11.28
C ALA A 379 14.86 13.02 12.79
N GLY A 380 15.86 13.00 13.68
CA GLY A 380 15.70 12.85 15.13
C GLY A 380 15.63 14.12 15.96
N ASN A 381 15.79 15.32 15.39
CA ASN A 381 15.91 16.56 16.15
C ASN A 381 14.67 17.47 16.06
N GLY A 382 13.50 16.90 16.26
CA GLY A 382 12.21 17.62 16.27
C GLY A 382 11.45 17.61 17.60
N ASN A 383 12.10 17.30 18.75
CA ASN A 383 11.53 17.51 20.09
C ASN A 383 12.46 18.40 20.91
N GLY A 384 12.36 19.70 20.69
CA GLY A 384 12.97 20.71 21.55
C GLY A 384 12.14 20.91 22.80
N GLU A 385 12.71 20.59 23.93
CA GLU A 385 12.27 21.00 25.24
C GLU A 385 12.10 22.52 25.27
N ALA A 386 10.91 22.97 25.66
CA ALA A 386 10.67 24.34 26.06
C ALA A 386 11.18 24.51 27.46
N ASP A 387 12.41 25.01 27.62
CA ASP A 387 12.91 25.54 28.89
C ASP A 387 12.54 27.02 28.99
N GLY A 388 11.74 27.31 30.02
CA GLY A 388 11.30 28.66 30.34
C GLY A 388 12.39 29.45 31.04
N THR A 389 12.82 30.53 30.43
CA THR A 389 13.43 31.62 31.14
C THR A 389 12.79 32.94 30.72
N ALA A 390 12.07 33.50 31.69
CA ALA A 390 11.60 34.86 31.66
C ALA A 390 12.79 35.85 31.53
N ASN A 391 12.69 36.80 30.63
CA ASN A 391 13.43 38.04 30.72
C ASN A 391 12.57 39.21 30.26
N ASP A 392 12.51 40.15 31.18
CA ASP A 392 11.88 41.46 31.14
C ASP A 392 12.14 42.25 29.85
N LEU A 393 11.08 42.88 29.36
CA LEU A 393 11.14 43.94 28.37
C LEU A 393 10.62 45.24 29.03
N PRO A 394 11.25 46.39 28.81
CA PRO A 394 10.76 47.69 29.31
C PRO A 394 9.67 48.26 28.39
N ASP A 395 8.67 48.84 29.03
CA ASP A 395 7.59 49.64 28.49
C ASP A 395 8.03 50.75 27.53
N THR A 396 7.34 50.87 26.41
CA THR A 396 7.26 52.13 25.65
C THR A 396 5.81 52.33 25.18
N PRO A 397 5.26 53.56 25.41
CA PRO A 397 3.82 53.78 25.30
C PRO A 397 3.31 54.03 23.89
N ALA A 398 2.05 53.66 23.68
CA ALA A 398 1.29 53.85 22.45
C ALA A 398 0.89 55.36 22.26
N PRO A 399 0.79 55.85 21.01
CA PRO A 399 0.14 57.14 20.72
C PRO A 399 -1.36 56.94 20.48
N SER A 400 -2.13 57.91 21.02
CA SER A 400 -3.58 58.05 20.95
C SER A 400 -4.08 58.43 19.56
N PRO A 401 -5.35 58.23 19.24
CA PRO A 401 -5.95 58.56 17.94
C PRO A 401 -6.46 60.00 17.89
N GLU A 402 -6.13 60.72 16.82
CA GLU A 402 -6.75 62.01 16.49
C GLU A 402 -8.04 61.82 15.67
N SER A 403 -9.02 62.57 16.14
CA SER A 403 -10.32 62.80 15.53
C SER A 403 -10.28 63.90 14.45
N GLY A 404 -11.10 63.84 13.45
CA GLY A 404 -11.35 64.94 12.50
C GLY A 404 -12.26 64.47 11.40
N ASP A 405 -13.48 64.61 11.56
CA ASP A 405 -14.52 65.57 11.17
C ASP A 405 -14.71 65.81 9.66
N GLN A 406 -15.92 65.41 9.24
CA GLN A 406 -16.90 66.05 8.33
C GLN A 406 -16.49 66.58 6.90
N LYS A 407 -17.21 66.16 5.89
CA LYS A 407 -18.35 66.86 5.29
C LYS A 407 -18.75 66.22 3.94
N ASN A 408 -20.05 65.99 3.86
CA ASN A 408 -21.00 66.22 2.74
C ASN A 408 -20.41 66.62 1.36
N ASP A 409 -20.87 65.96 0.29
CA ASP A 409 -21.92 66.55 -0.50
C ASP A 409 -22.49 65.61 -1.57
N ALA A 410 -23.72 65.87 -1.84
CA ALA A 410 -24.62 65.18 -2.76
C ALA A 410 -24.30 65.54 -4.27
N SER A 411 -24.77 64.69 -5.17
CA SER A 411 -25.58 65.00 -6.36
C SER A 411 -25.35 63.95 -7.47
N GLN A 412 -26.33 63.20 -7.77
CA GLN A 412 -27.19 63.24 -8.96
C GLN A 412 -26.57 62.94 -10.33
N ASN A 413 -27.24 62.05 -10.99
CA ASN A 413 -27.48 61.91 -12.44
C ASN A 413 -26.59 61.03 -13.30
N GLY A 414 -27.32 60.12 -13.93
CA GLY A 414 -26.97 59.40 -15.16
C GLY A 414 -27.44 57.96 -15.16
#